data_7cc402a3f1f55fc3ef9b9d5d40ae46a1
#
_entry.id   7cc402a3f1f55fc3ef9b9d5d40ae46a1
#
_cell.length_a   1.000
_cell.length_b   1.000
_cell.length_c   1.000
_cell.angle_alpha   90.00
_cell.angle_beta   90.00
_cell.angle_gamma   90.00
#
_symmetry.space_group_name_H-M   'P 1'
#
loop_
_entity.id
_entity.type
_entity.pdbx_description
1 polymer ?
#
loop_
_entity_poly.entity_id
_entity_poly.type
_entity_poly.pdbx_seq_one_letter_code
_entity_poly.pdbx_strand_id
1 'polypeptide(L)'
;MSKTDVSGNAKKGRKGLIVTVVAIVVIALAGAGFWVWHQQPSFCNAICHKPMDRYVETYESGNSSMLSAVHAKQGKVCLDCHEAKLDDQVAEATAWVSDDFTDPVAENTFQYNESFCLNESCHNMTRDELTESTSNMAFNPHVQQHGDIDCGECHKAHSESVMYCTQCHAEAEVPDGWMSYSDYMSAKQS
;
A
#
# COMPACT_ATOMS: atom_id res chain seq x y z
N MET A 1 -56.37 -51.85 6.32
CA MET A 1 -56.19 -50.39 6.48
C MET A 1 -54.75 -50.15 6.87
N SER A 2 -53.94 -49.79 5.91
CA SER A 2 -52.49 -49.56 6.07
C SER A 2 -52.28 -48.10 6.40
N LYS A 3 -51.74 -47.79 7.58
CA LYS A 3 -51.30 -46.42 7.93
C LYS A 3 -49.90 -46.24 7.36
N THR A 4 -49.78 -45.47 6.29
CA THR A 4 -48.51 -45.04 5.71
C THR A 4 -47.87 -44.00 6.63
N ASP A 5 -46.68 -44.34 7.17
CA ASP A 5 -45.82 -43.45 7.95
C ASP A 5 -45.23 -42.32 7.04
N VAL A 6 -45.86 -41.15 7.01
CA VAL A 6 -45.39 -39.95 6.29
C VAL A 6 -44.45 -39.09 7.12
N SER A 7 -44.18 -39.48 8.41
CA SER A 7 -43.48 -38.61 9.37
C SER A 7 -41.96 -38.61 9.28
N GLY A 8 -41.32 -39.59 8.59
CA GLY A 8 -39.86 -39.74 8.57
C GLY A 8 -39.13 -38.83 7.59
N ASN A 9 -39.77 -38.48 6.48
CA ASN A 9 -39.11 -37.74 5.37
C ASN A 9 -39.00 -36.23 5.61
N ALA A 10 -39.92 -35.61 6.33
CA ALA A 10 -39.90 -34.19 6.63
C ALA A 10 -38.79 -33.80 7.64
N LYS A 11 -38.42 -34.68 8.56
CA LYS A 11 -37.34 -34.43 9.51
C LYS A 11 -35.94 -34.51 8.86
N LYS A 12 -35.77 -35.37 7.86
CA LYS A 12 -34.50 -35.55 7.14
C LYS A 12 -34.24 -34.37 6.21
N GLY A 13 -35.25 -33.83 5.52
CA GLY A 13 -35.14 -32.63 4.70
C GLY A 13 -34.79 -31.37 5.49
N ARG A 14 -35.39 -31.21 6.68
CA ARG A 14 -35.12 -30.04 7.54
C ARG A 14 -33.70 -30.05 8.13
N LYS A 15 -33.14 -31.21 8.47
CA LYS A 15 -31.75 -31.33 8.91
C LYS A 15 -30.77 -31.01 7.78
N GLY A 16 -31.05 -31.50 6.57
CA GLY A 16 -30.24 -31.18 5.39
C GLY A 16 -30.23 -29.66 5.09
N LEU A 17 -31.41 -29.04 5.13
CA LEU A 17 -31.51 -27.58 4.93
C LEU A 17 -30.71 -26.80 5.98
N ILE A 18 -30.79 -27.16 7.26
CA ILE A 18 -30.02 -26.51 8.34
C ILE A 18 -28.53 -26.66 8.09
N VAL A 19 -28.05 -27.86 7.75
CA VAL A 19 -26.62 -28.07 7.45
C VAL A 19 -26.17 -27.23 6.28
N THR A 20 -26.95 -27.16 5.21
CA THR A 20 -26.63 -26.32 4.05
C THR A 20 -26.58 -24.84 4.39
N VAL A 21 -27.55 -24.33 5.15
CA VAL A 21 -27.57 -22.93 5.58
C VAL A 21 -26.37 -22.62 6.47
N VAL A 22 -26.06 -23.50 7.44
CA VAL A 22 -24.87 -23.34 8.30
C VAL A 22 -23.59 -23.33 7.48
N ALA A 23 -23.45 -24.23 6.52
CA ALA A 23 -22.27 -24.26 5.63
C ALA A 23 -22.13 -22.96 4.81
N ILE A 24 -23.22 -22.45 4.24
CA ILE A 24 -23.22 -21.17 3.52
C ILE A 24 -22.79 -20.02 4.43
N VAL A 25 -23.35 -19.95 5.65
CA VAL A 25 -23.00 -18.91 6.62
C VAL A 25 -21.52 -18.98 7.02
N VAL A 26 -21.00 -20.19 7.26
CA VAL A 26 -19.57 -20.39 7.59
C VAL A 26 -18.67 -19.94 6.45
N ILE A 27 -19.01 -20.31 5.21
CA ILE A 27 -18.25 -19.90 4.00
C ILE A 27 -18.31 -18.37 3.84
N ALA A 28 -19.48 -17.76 4.02
CA ALA A 28 -19.64 -16.31 3.93
C ALA A 28 -18.82 -15.58 5.00
N LEU A 29 -18.83 -16.07 6.25
CA LEU A 29 -18.04 -15.49 7.34
C LEU A 29 -16.53 -15.68 7.11
N ALA A 30 -16.11 -16.85 6.63
CA ALA A 30 -14.71 -17.09 6.26
C ALA A 30 -14.25 -16.19 5.13
N GLY A 31 -15.08 -16.02 4.09
CA GLY A 31 -14.81 -15.12 2.98
C GLY A 31 -14.73 -13.65 3.42
N ALA A 32 -15.64 -13.20 4.26
CA ALA A 32 -15.60 -11.85 4.82
C ALA A 32 -14.36 -11.64 5.70
N GLY A 33 -14.02 -12.61 6.55
CA GLY A 33 -12.82 -12.56 7.39
C GLY A 33 -11.52 -12.52 6.55
N PHE A 34 -11.47 -13.34 5.50
CA PHE A 34 -10.35 -13.33 4.55
C PHE A 34 -10.24 -11.96 3.85
N TRP A 35 -11.36 -11.40 3.38
CA TRP A 35 -11.39 -10.09 2.74
C TRP A 35 -10.87 -8.98 3.66
N VAL A 36 -11.32 -8.95 4.92
CA VAL A 36 -10.84 -7.97 5.91
C VAL A 36 -9.35 -8.14 6.18
N TRP A 37 -8.87 -9.38 6.30
CA TRP A 37 -7.44 -9.65 6.51
C TRP A 37 -6.60 -9.29 5.29
N HIS A 38 -7.09 -9.53 4.08
CA HIS A 38 -6.43 -9.15 2.82
C HIS A 38 -6.13 -7.64 2.72
N GLN A 39 -6.93 -6.80 3.39
CA GLN A 39 -6.69 -5.35 3.44
C GLN A 39 -5.59 -4.95 4.43
N GLN A 40 -5.10 -5.86 5.25
CA GLN A 40 -4.13 -5.55 6.30
C GLN A 40 -2.68 -5.79 5.84
N PRO A 41 -1.71 -4.97 6.28
CA PRO A 41 -0.29 -5.20 5.99
C PRO A 41 0.19 -6.59 6.39
N SER A 42 -0.35 -7.11 7.50
CA SER A 42 -0.05 -8.46 7.98
C SER A 42 -0.40 -9.58 7.00
N PHE A 43 -1.33 -9.36 6.07
CA PHE A 43 -1.64 -10.33 5.01
C PHE A 43 -0.45 -10.46 4.04
N CYS A 44 0.06 -9.33 3.56
CA CYS A 44 1.17 -9.29 2.61
C CYS A 44 2.41 -9.98 3.19
N ASN A 45 2.72 -9.67 4.45
CA ASN A 45 3.85 -10.29 5.14
C ASN A 45 3.64 -11.79 5.43
N ALA A 46 2.42 -12.21 5.84
CA ALA A 46 2.14 -13.60 6.15
C ALA A 46 2.17 -14.53 4.92
N ILE A 47 1.77 -14.02 3.75
CA ILE A 47 1.71 -14.80 2.51
C ILE A 47 3.04 -14.72 1.74
N CYS A 48 3.55 -13.51 1.51
CA CYS A 48 4.75 -13.25 0.72
C CYS A 48 5.89 -12.69 1.59
N HIS A 49 6.09 -13.25 2.79
CA HIS A 49 6.98 -12.69 3.82
C HIS A 49 8.35 -12.25 3.29
N LYS A 50 9.07 -13.10 2.58
CA LYS A 50 10.46 -12.81 2.16
C LYS A 50 10.57 -11.54 1.29
N PRO A 51 9.81 -11.35 0.20
CA PRO A 51 9.88 -10.10 -0.57
C PRO A 51 9.18 -8.93 0.11
N MET A 52 8.24 -9.16 1.05
CA MET A 52 7.40 -8.12 1.66
C MET A 52 7.89 -7.64 3.03
N ASP A 53 8.75 -8.39 3.71
CA ASP A 53 9.22 -8.08 5.08
C ASP A 53 9.72 -6.63 5.19
N ARG A 54 10.61 -6.20 4.31
CA ARG A 54 11.18 -4.85 4.32
C ARG A 54 10.15 -3.73 4.11
N TYR A 55 9.12 -3.98 3.29
CA TYR A 55 8.07 -2.97 3.01
C TYR A 55 7.12 -2.83 4.18
N VAL A 56 6.77 -3.93 4.84
CA VAL A 56 5.97 -3.92 6.07
C VAL A 56 6.77 -3.29 7.19
N GLU A 57 8.06 -3.60 7.33
CA GLU A 57 8.94 -2.98 8.33
C GLU A 57 9.01 -1.47 8.15
N THR A 58 9.20 -0.97 6.92
CA THR A 58 9.19 0.49 6.67
C THR A 58 7.84 1.13 6.97
N TYR A 59 6.74 0.45 6.67
CA TYR A 59 5.39 0.92 6.99
C TYR A 59 5.17 1.02 8.51
N GLU A 60 5.67 0.07 9.29
CA GLU A 60 5.51 0.00 10.75
C GLU A 60 6.59 0.80 11.51
N SER A 61 7.63 1.27 10.82
CA SER A 61 8.80 1.93 11.43
C SER A 61 8.49 3.17 12.24
N GLY A 62 7.39 3.85 11.93
CA GLY A 62 7.06 5.15 12.50
C GLY A 62 7.98 6.29 12.04
N ASN A 63 8.87 6.06 11.09
CA ASN A 63 9.80 7.06 10.55
C ASN A 63 9.05 8.14 9.78
N SER A 64 9.16 9.39 10.23
CA SER A 64 8.42 10.53 9.65
C SER A 64 8.95 10.99 8.29
N SER A 65 10.10 10.48 7.85
CA SER A 65 10.64 10.76 6.51
C SER A 65 10.19 9.77 5.43
N MET A 66 9.49 8.70 5.82
CA MET A 66 8.94 7.69 4.91
C MET A 66 7.43 7.87 4.76
N LEU A 67 6.93 8.01 3.52
CA LEU A 67 5.49 8.21 3.30
C LEU A 67 4.65 7.06 3.82
N SER A 68 5.09 5.81 3.65
CA SER A 68 4.37 4.64 4.14
C SER A 68 4.11 4.72 5.65
N ALA A 69 5.13 5.09 6.43
CA ALA A 69 5.01 5.22 7.88
C ALA A 69 4.16 6.42 8.32
N VAL A 70 4.24 7.54 7.58
CA VAL A 70 3.40 8.72 7.84
C VAL A 70 1.93 8.41 7.56
N HIS A 71 1.65 7.77 6.43
CA HIS A 71 0.29 7.39 6.04
C HIS A 71 -0.28 6.28 6.93
N ALA A 72 0.55 5.36 7.43
CA ALA A 72 0.16 4.36 8.42
C ALA A 72 -0.42 5.00 9.70
N LYS A 73 0.17 6.09 10.18
CA LYS A 73 -0.33 6.86 11.34
C LYS A 73 -1.70 7.51 11.07
N GLN A 74 -2.05 7.71 9.80
CA GLN A 74 -3.36 8.21 9.37
C GLN A 74 -4.36 7.09 9.03
N GLY A 75 -4.00 5.83 9.31
CA GLY A 75 -4.84 4.66 9.06
C GLY A 75 -4.89 4.22 7.59
N LYS A 76 -4.01 4.74 6.74
CA LYS A 76 -3.88 4.28 5.35
C LYS A 76 -3.15 2.95 5.32
N VAL A 77 -3.59 2.04 4.44
CA VAL A 77 -3.01 0.71 4.25
C VAL A 77 -2.34 0.58 2.90
N CYS A 78 -1.65 -0.51 2.68
CA CYS A 78 -0.89 -0.74 1.44
C CYS A 78 -1.73 -0.54 0.17
N LEU A 79 -2.97 -1.03 0.19
CA LEU A 79 -3.89 -0.96 -0.95
C LEU A 79 -4.50 0.42 -1.20
N ASP A 80 -4.30 1.40 -0.31
CA ASP A 80 -4.65 2.79 -0.59
C ASP A 80 -3.69 3.43 -1.62
N CYS A 81 -2.47 2.90 -1.73
CA CYS A 81 -1.46 3.34 -2.69
C CYS A 81 -1.21 2.32 -3.81
N HIS A 82 -1.32 1.02 -3.50
CA HIS A 82 -1.12 -0.06 -4.45
C HIS A 82 -2.46 -0.65 -4.86
N GLU A 83 -2.94 -0.29 -6.06
CA GLU A 83 -4.21 -0.83 -6.56
C GLU A 83 -4.12 -2.34 -6.74
N ALA A 84 -5.01 -3.08 -6.06
CA ALA A 84 -5.09 -4.52 -6.16
C ALA A 84 -5.76 -4.94 -7.46
N LYS A 85 -4.99 -5.19 -8.53
CA LYS A 85 -5.46 -5.78 -9.77
C LYS A 85 -5.32 -7.30 -9.70
N LEU A 86 -6.36 -8.00 -10.11
CA LEU A 86 -6.41 -9.46 -9.98
C LEU A 86 -5.33 -10.15 -10.83
N ASP A 87 -5.07 -9.65 -12.03
CA ASP A 87 -4.05 -10.14 -12.93
C ASP A 87 -2.64 -9.95 -12.37
N ASP A 88 -2.35 -8.77 -11.81
CA ASP A 88 -1.09 -8.48 -11.13
C ASP A 88 -0.90 -9.41 -9.92
N GLN A 89 -1.93 -9.57 -9.07
CA GLN A 89 -1.88 -10.45 -7.91
C GLN A 89 -1.64 -11.92 -8.28
N VAL A 90 -2.22 -12.40 -9.38
CA VAL A 90 -1.98 -13.76 -9.87
C VAL A 90 -0.55 -13.92 -10.40
N ALA A 91 -0.03 -12.92 -11.11
CA ALA A 91 1.34 -12.91 -11.60
C ALA A 91 2.34 -12.90 -10.43
N GLU A 92 2.16 -12.03 -9.44
CA GLU A 92 2.98 -11.94 -8.23
C GLU A 92 2.95 -13.24 -7.40
N ALA A 93 1.76 -13.81 -7.20
CA ALA A 93 1.61 -15.09 -6.51
C ALA A 93 2.33 -16.23 -7.26
N THR A 94 2.28 -16.22 -8.59
CA THR A 94 2.97 -17.21 -9.42
C THR A 94 4.49 -17.05 -9.32
N ALA A 95 4.99 -15.83 -9.40
CA ALA A 95 6.40 -15.51 -9.23
C ALA A 95 6.91 -15.94 -7.84
N TRP A 96 6.13 -15.66 -6.80
CA TRP A 96 6.47 -16.07 -5.43
C TRP A 96 6.53 -17.59 -5.27
N VAL A 97 5.53 -18.34 -5.78
CA VAL A 97 5.50 -19.81 -5.69
C VAL A 97 6.63 -20.46 -6.48
N SER A 98 7.03 -19.86 -7.60
CA SER A 98 8.15 -20.35 -8.44
C SER A 98 9.53 -19.85 -7.99
N ASP A 99 9.61 -19.03 -6.94
CA ASP A 99 10.85 -18.35 -6.48
C ASP A 99 11.51 -17.50 -7.59
N ASP A 100 10.66 -16.96 -8.49
CA ASP A 100 11.08 -16.12 -9.62
C ASP A 100 10.81 -14.63 -9.31
N PHE A 101 11.51 -14.11 -8.32
CA PHE A 101 11.49 -12.69 -7.94
C PHE A 101 12.86 -12.24 -7.44
N THR A 102 13.10 -10.92 -7.50
CA THR A 102 14.31 -10.31 -6.92
C THR A 102 14.03 -9.85 -5.48
N ASP A 103 15.08 -9.83 -4.64
CA ASP A 103 15.02 -9.25 -3.30
C ASP A 103 16.15 -8.21 -3.17
N PRO A 104 15.83 -6.91 -3.12
CA PRO A 104 14.50 -6.32 -3.13
C PRO A 104 13.70 -6.56 -4.42
N VAL A 105 12.40 -6.52 -4.32
CA VAL A 105 11.50 -6.56 -5.49
C VAL A 105 11.89 -5.42 -6.45
N ALA A 106 11.91 -5.72 -7.75
CA ALA A 106 12.24 -4.73 -8.77
C ALA A 106 11.42 -3.45 -8.60
N GLU A 107 12.08 -2.30 -8.78
CA GLU A 107 11.37 -1.02 -8.67
C GLU A 107 10.16 -0.99 -9.61
N ASN A 108 9.02 -0.66 -9.03
CA ASN A 108 7.79 -0.47 -9.77
C ASN A 108 7.95 0.72 -10.73
N THR A 109 7.40 0.60 -11.93
CA THR A 109 7.32 1.69 -12.91
C THR A 109 6.21 2.69 -12.61
N PHE A 110 5.48 2.51 -11.50
CA PHE A 110 4.41 3.40 -11.10
C PHE A 110 4.98 4.76 -10.70
N GLN A 111 4.50 5.81 -11.37
CA GLN A 111 4.91 7.17 -11.09
C GLN A 111 3.92 7.83 -10.14
N TYR A 112 4.40 8.23 -8.98
CA TYR A 112 3.64 9.00 -8.00
C TYR A 112 3.65 10.48 -8.39
N ASN A 113 2.89 10.78 -9.43
CA ASN A 113 2.74 12.13 -9.97
C ASN A 113 1.70 12.94 -9.19
N GLU A 114 1.53 14.20 -9.59
CA GLU A 114 0.60 15.14 -8.99
C GLU A 114 -0.83 14.61 -8.92
N SER A 115 -1.34 14.05 -10.02
CA SER A 115 -2.73 13.57 -10.08
C SER A 115 -3.01 12.38 -9.15
N PHE A 116 -1.98 11.61 -8.82
CA PHE A 116 -2.10 10.53 -7.84
C PHE A 116 -2.20 11.07 -6.41
N CYS A 117 -1.44 12.13 -6.09
CA CYS A 117 -1.36 12.67 -4.74
C CYS A 117 -2.41 13.74 -4.47
N LEU A 118 -2.57 14.72 -5.40
CA LEU A 118 -3.44 15.89 -5.23
C LEU A 118 -4.87 15.65 -5.75
N ASN A 119 -5.48 14.54 -5.37
CA ASN A 119 -6.86 14.21 -5.70
C ASN A 119 -7.79 14.39 -4.50
N GLU A 120 -9.11 14.43 -4.75
CA GLU A 120 -10.13 14.65 -3.72
C GLU A 120 -10.12 13.60 -2.59
N SER A 121 -9.62 12.39 -2.87
CA SER A 121 -9.60 11.29 -1.89
C SER A 121 -8.39 11.32 -0.98
N CYS A 122 -7.34 12.04 -1.35
CA CYS A 122 -6.05 12.08 -0.66
C CYS A 122 -5.71 13.50 -0.22
N HIS A 123 -4.87 14.22 -0.98
CA HIS A 123 -4.52 15.62 -0.71
C HIS A 123 -5.40 16.52 -1.59
N ASN A 124 -6.58 16.84 -1.10
CA ASN A 124 -7.57 17.66 -1.82
C ASN A 124 -7.12 19.13 -1.91
N MET A 125 -6.11 19.37 -2.72
CA MET A 125 -5.56 20.72 -2.99
C MET A 125 -4.94 20.77 -4.38
N THR A 126 -4.80 21.97 -4.91
CA THR A 126 -4.09 22.25 -6.14
C THR A 126 -2.58 22.43 -5.89
N ARG A 127 -1.77 22.36 -6.94
CA ARG A 127 -0.33 22.69 -6.87
C ARG A 127 -0.08 24.11 -6.36
N ASP A 128 -0.89 25.06 -6.76
CA ASP A 128 -0.75 26.46 -6.33
C ASP A 128 -1.00 26.58 -4.81
N GLU A 129 -2.05 25.95 -4.29
CA GLU A 129 -2.32 25.91 -2.86
C GLU A 129 -1.21 25.20 -2.07
N LEU A 130 -0.66 24.12 -2.60
CA LEU A 130 0.49 23.43 -2.01
C LEU A 130 1.72 24.34 -1.98
N THR A 131 2.00 25.05 -3.08
CA THR A 131 3.09 26.02 -3.20
C THR A 131 2.93 27.15 -2.18
N GLU A 132 1.71 27.67 -2.01
CA GLU A 132 1.42 28.71 -1.03
C GLU A 132 1.60 28.20 0.41
N SER A 133 1.16 26.97 0.69
CA SER A 133 1.26 26.37 2.04
C SER A 133 2.71 26.19 2.51
N THR A 134 3.66 26.14 1.59
CA THR A 134 5.10 25.96 1.86
C THR A 134 5.92 27.22 1.54
N SER A 135 5.27 28.37 1.34
CA SER A 135 5.91 29.64 0.95
C SER A 135 6.87 30.20 1.99
N ASN A 136 6.80 29.74 3.24
CA ASN A 136 7.71 30.09 4.33
C ASN A 136 9.07 29.39 4.27
N MET A 137 9.24 28.39 3.39
CA MET A 137 10.52 27.69 3.23
C MET A 137 11.48 28.51 2.38
N ALA A 138 12.75 28.57 2.77
CA ALA A 138 13.80 29.32 2.05
C ALA A 138 13.96 28.81 0.59
N PHE A 139 13.88 27.49 0.43
CA PHE A 139 13.73 26.82 -0.86
C PHE A 139 12.36 26.18 -0.86
N ASN A 140 11.38 26.80 -1.53
CA ASN A 140 10.07 26.21 -1.65
C ASN A 140 10.10 25.07 -2.69
N PRO A 141 10.01 23.79 -2.28
CA PRO A 141 10.20 22.65 -3.18
C PRO A 141 9.02 22.45 -4.15
N HIS A 142 7.88 23.09 -3.88
CA HIS A 142 6.66 22.92 -4.66
C HIS A 142 6.48 23.97 -5.76
N VAL A 143 7.37 24.94 -5.83
CA VAL A 143 7.41 25.91 -6.95
C VAL A 143 7.97 25.22 -8.20
N GLN A 144 7.29 25.37 -9.34
CA GLN A 144 7.64 24.75 -10.61
C GLN A 144 8.70 25.53 -11.40
N GLN A 145 9.73 26.06 -10.75
CA GLN A 145 10.79 26.84 -11.41
C GLN A 145 11.68 26.00 -12.35
N HIS A 146 11.73 24.69 -12.13
CA HIS A 146 12.54 23.75 -12.90
C HIS A 146 11.68 22.76 -13.69
N GLY A 147 10.42 23.09 -13.95
CA GLY A 147 9.43 22.22 -14.56
C GLY A 147 8.71 21.37 -13.53
N ASP A 148 7.89 20.43 -14.03
CA ASP A 148 7.12 19.52 -13.17
C ASP A 148 8.04 18.43 -12.63
N ILE A 149 8.29 18.47 -11.33
CA ILE A 149 8.99 17.41 -10.61
C ILE A 149 7.92 16.54 -9.94
N ASP A 150 7.95 15.25 -10.23
CA ASP A 150 7.01 14.30 -9.63
C ASP A 150 7.18 14.22 -8.11
N CYS A 151 6.07 14.06 -7.39
CA CYS A 151 6.07 14.00 -5.93
C CYS A 151 7.00 12.90 -5.40
N GLY A 152 7.06 11.76 -6.10
CA GLY A 152 7.91 10.62 -5.77
C GLY A 152 9.41 10.87 -5.91
N GLU A 153 9.84 11.94 -6.57
CA GLU A 153 11.28 12.29 -6.63
C GLU A 153 11.82 12.71 -5.26
N CYS A 154 10.99 13.38 -4.47
CA CYS A 154 11.33 13.82 -3.12
C CYS A 154 10.73 12.90 -2.06
N HIS A 155 9.43 12.65 -2.12
CA HIS A 155 8.66 11.89 -1.14
C HIS A 155 8.74 10.39 -1.42
N LYS A 156 9.61 9.68 -0.70
CA LYS A 156 9.79 8.24 -0.87
C LYS A 156 8.88 7.45 0.07
N ALA A 157 8.25 6.39 -0.47
CA ALA A 157 7.32 5.58 0.31
C ALA A 157 8.02 4.63 1.29
N HIS A 158 9.02 3.88 0.80
CA HIS A 158 9.69 2.81 1.54
C HIS A 158 11.19 3.06 1.77
N SER A 159 11.61 4.30 1.66
CA SER A 159 12.93 4.78 2.04
C SER A 159 12.80 6.19 2.59
N GLU A 160 13.86 6.71 3.15
CA GLU A 160 13.89 8.10 3.57
C GLU A 160 13.69 9.03 2.39
N SER A 161 12.87 10.06 2.58
CA SER A 161 12.61 11.09 1.59
C SER A 161 13.86 11.91 1.29
N VAL A 162 13.92 12.49 0.10
CA VAL A 162 15.14 13.09 -0.46
C VAL A 162 14.92 14.58 -0.69
N MET A 163 15.81 15.41 -0.16
CA MET A 163 15.85 16.82 -0.57
C MET A 163 16.48 16.94 -1.96
N TYR A 164 15.64 16.71 -2.98
CA TYR A 164 16.05 16.65 -4.38
C TYR A 164 16.79 17.91 -4.86
N CYS A 165 16.43 19.07 -4.31
CA CYS A 165 17.07 20.34 -4.64
C CYS A 165 18.59 20.34 -4.39
N THR A 166 19.09 19.52 -3.45
CA THR A 166 20.52 19.40 -3.14
C THR A 166 21.35 18.82 -4.28
N GLN A 167 20.68 18.32 -5.33
CA GLN A 167 21.37 17.92 -6.58
C GLN A 167 22.11 19.11 -7.24
N CYS A 168 21.53 20.29 -7.15
CA CYS A 168 22.09 21.50 -7.76
C CYS A 168 22.36 22.61 -6.73
N HIS A 169 21.58 22.64 -5.63
CA HIS A 169 21.65 23.62 -4.59
C HIS A 169 22.23 23.01 -3.30
N ALA A 170 23.55 22.99 -3.20
CA ALA A 170 24.25 22.38 -2.07
C ALA A 170 23.95 23.06 -0.72
N GLU A 171 23.45 24.31 -0.76
CA GLU A 171 23.03 25.09 0.39
C GLU A 171 21.58 24.85 0.81
N ALA A 172 20.81 24.06 0.05
CA ALA A 172 19.45 23.75 0.42
C ALA A 172 19.44 22.91 1.70
N GLU A 173 18.69 23.39 2.69
CA GLU A 173 18.57 22.71 4.00
C GLU A 173 17.86 21.37 3.82
N VAL A 174 18.49 20.31 4.30
CA VAL A 174 17.92 18.97 4.31
C VAL A 174 17.08 18.81 5.58
N PRO A 175 15.76 18.53 5.46
CA PRO A 175 14.91 18.35 6.63
C PRO A 175 15.39 17.17 7.50
N ASP A 176 15.09 17.25 8.80
CA ASP A 176 15.43 16.17 9.74
C ASP A 176 14.87 14.81 9.28
N GLY A 177 15.74 13.82 9.22
CA GLY A 177 15.42 12.46 8.80
C GLY A 177 15.33 12.26 7.27
N TRP A 178 15.53 13.32 6.47
CA TRP A 178 15.63 13.21 5.02
C TRP A 178 17.08 12.98 4.58
N MET A 179 17.26 12.53 3.37
CA MET A 179 18.58 12.41 2.74
C MET A 179 18.87 13.62 1.84
N SER A 180 20.16 13.95 1.70
CA SER A 180 20.60 14.70 0.53
C SER A 180 20.51 13.85 -0.73
N TYR A 181 20.48 14.46 -1.90
CA TYR A 181 20.48 13.72 -3.16
C TYR A 181 21.74 12.85 -3.32
N SER A 182 22.91 13.35 -2.90
CA SER A 182 24.16 12.59 -2.96
C SER A 182 24.16 11.35 -2.06
N ASP A 183 23.59 11.45 -0.85
CA ASP A 183 23.50 10.33 0.07
C ASP A 183 22.53 9.26 -0.45
N TYR A 184 21.38 9.70 -1.00
CA TYR A 184 20.42 8.82 -1.64
C TYR A 184 21.04 8.05 -2.81
N MET A 185 21.80 8.72 -3.70
CA MET A 185 22.44 8.07 -4.83
C MET A 185 23.54 7.09 -4.38
N SER A 186 24.21 7.39 -3.29
CA SER A 186 25.22 6.51 -2.70
C SER A 186 24.57 5.25 -2.10
N ALA A 187 23.44 5.40 -1.41
CA ALA A 187 22.69 4.29 -0.85
C ALA A 187 22.09 3.34 -1.93
N LYS A 188 21.74 3.88 -3.10
CA LYS A 188 21.27 3.07 -4.25
C LYS A 188 22.34 2.19 -4.89
N GLN A 189 23.62 2.49 -4.69
CA GLN A 189 24.75 1.78 -5.30
C GLN A 189 25.34 0.71 -4.38
N SER A 190 24.92 0.67 -3.12
CA SER A 190 25.41 -0.27 -2.11
C SER A 190 24.53 -1.53 -2.02
#